data_4a5595aafe36e11ea9e80889eabdb6f4
#
_entry.id   4a5595aafe36e11ea9e80889eabdb6f4
#
_cell.length_a   1.000
_cell.length_b   1.000
_cell.length_c   1.000
_cell.angle_alpha   90.00
_cell.angle_beta   90.00
_cell.angle_gamma   90.00
#
_symmetry.space_group_name_H-M   'P 1'
#
loop_
_entity.id
_entity.type
_entity.pdbx_description
1 polymer ?
#
loop_
_entity_poly.entity_id
_entity_poly.type
_entity_poly.pdbx_seq_one_letter_code
_entity_poly.pdbx_strand_id
1 'polypeptide(L)'
;MPQWAGSSWYWLRYTDPTNDKEFASKEALDYWSPVDLYVGGAEHAVLHLLYARFWHKVLFDLGLVSTKEPFRKLINQGMILGVSYKDRRGALVPTDQVEFTPAGPVRKSDGEALVEFPAKMSKSLRNVINPDDVIREYGADSMRMYEMFMGPLEATKPWSTKGVEGVFRFLKRAHRMFQEAEIVDVPCTKDQQRLLHATIKKVSQDLDSFGFNTAISQLMIFLNEFSKLDKLPREAAVKKICTKETLRPF
;
A
#
# COMPACT_ATOMS: atom_id res chain seq x y z
N MET A 1 -17.42 -24.37 -14.06
CA MET A 1 -16.77 -23.18 -13.47
C MET A 1 -17.65 -21.92 -13.49
N PRO A 2 -18.93 -21.94 -13.09
CA PRO A 2 -19.80 -20.77 -13.31
C PRO A 2 -19.33 -19.49 -12.60
N GLN A 3 -18.82 -19.61 -11.36
CA GLN A 3 -18.37 -18.45 -10.56
C GLN A 3 -17.02 -17.87 -10.98
N TRP A 4 -16.15 -18.68 -11.59
CA TRP A 4 -14.77 -18.29 -11.91
C TRP A 4 -14.54 -18.09 -13.41
N ALA A 5 -15.53 -18.34 -14.26
CA ALA A 5 -15.37 -18.28 -15.70
C ALA A 5 -14.90 -16.90 -16.18
N GLY A 6 -15.63 -15.83 -15.80
CA GLY A 6 -15.28 -14.48 -16.22
C GLY A 6 -13.92 -14.03 -15.72
N SER A 7 -13.59 -14.30 -14.44
CA SER A 7 -12.30 -13.93 -13.84
C SER A 7 -11.11 -14.71 -14.40
N SER A 8 -11.37 -15.83 -15.13
CA SER A 8 -10.30 -16.68 -15.65
C SER A 8 -9.66 -16.15 -16.94
N TRP A 9 -10.18 -15.09 -17.54
CA TRP A 9 -9.68 -14.55 -18.82
C TRP A 9 -9.94 -13.05 -19.02
N TYR A 10 -10.45 -12.31 -18.03
CA TYR A 10 -10.84 -10.90 -18.14
C TYR A 10 -9.71 -10.00 -18.67
N TRP A 11 -8.45 -10.24 -18.28
CA TRP A 11 -7.30 -9.45 -18.74
C TRP A 11 -7.09 -9.55 -20.25
N LEU A 12 -7.43 -10.67 -20.86
CA LEU A 12 -7.38 -10.82 -22.33
C LEU A 12 -8.46 -9.97 -22.98
N ARG A 13 -9.69 -10.02 -22.45
CA ARG A 13 -10.79 -9.18 -22.94
C ARG A 13 -10.51 -7.69 -22.79
N TYR A 14 -9.80 -7.28 -21.73
CA TYR A 14 -9.45 -5.88 -21.50
C TYR A 14 -8.48 -5.32 -22.53
N THR A 15 -7.74 -6.14 -23.26
CA THR A 15 -6.86 -5.68 -24.33
C THR A 15 -7.63 -5.11 -25.54
N ASP A 16 -8.89 -5.57 -25.72
CA ASP A 16 -9.73 -5.17 -26.86
C ASP A 16 -11.24 -5.22 -26.47
N PRO A 17 -11.68 -4.34 -25.53
CA PRO A 17 -12.98 -4.47 -24.87
C PRO A 17 -14.18 -4.19 -25.78
N THR A 18 -13.99 -3.47 -26.89
CA THR A 18 -15.05 -3.07 -27.83
C THR A 18 -15.18 -3.99 -29.03
N ASN A 19 -14.34 -5.01 -29.14
CA ASN A 19 -14.40 -5.97 -30.24
C ASN A 19 -15.67 -6.83 -30.15
N ASP A 20 -16.51 -6.78 -31.16
CA ASP A 20 -17.78 -7.51 -31.24
C ASP A 20 -17.69 -8.82 -32.04
N LYS A 21 -16.55 -9.10 -32.67
CA LYS A 21 -16.31 -10.26 -33.55
C LYS A 21 -15.55 -11.36 -32.82
N GLU A 22 -14.56 -10.98 -32.00
CA GLU A 22 -13.66 -11.89 -31.32
C GLU A 22 -13.55 -11.47 -29.85
N PHE A 23 -13.03 -12.36 -29.00
CA PHE A 23 -12.83 -12.01 -27.58
C PHE A 23 -11.73 -10.95 -27.39
N ALA A 24 -10.75 -10.88 -28.30
CA ALA A 24 -9.77 -9.81 -28.52
C ALA A 24 -9.05 -10.06 -29.84
N SER A 25 -8.62 -8.99 -30.52
CA SER A 25 -7.84 -9.11 -31.75
C SER A 25 -6.45 -9.71 -31.50
N LYS A 26 -5.93 -10.41 -32.48
CA LYS A 26 -4.59 -11.02 -32.39
C LYS A 26 -3.51 -9.96 -32.16
N GLU A 27 -3.60 -8.81 -32.81
CA GLU A 27 -2.66 -7.70 -32.64
C GLU A 27 -2.65 -7.19 -31.19
N ALA A 28 -3.82 -7.00 -30.58
CA ALA A 28 -3.91 -6.55 -29.20
C ALA A 28 -3.36 -7.58 -28.21
N LEU A 29 -3.67 -8.87 -28.43
CA LEU A 29 -3.15 -9.96 -27.62
C LEU A 29 -1.62 -10.09 -27.73
N ASP A 30 -1.07 -10.02 -28.94
CA ASP A 30 0.39 -10.14 -29.15
C ASP A 30 1.15 -8.95 -28.56
N TYR A 31 0.53 -7.75 -28.52
CA TYR A 31 1.14 -6.55 -27.94
C TYR A 31 1.10 -6.53 -26.40
N TRP A 32 -0.05 -6.89 -25.81
CA TRP A 32 -0.28 -6.74 -24.37
C TRP A 32 0.01 -8.00 -23.54
N SER A 33 0.15 -9.17 -24.18
CA SER A 33 0.38 -10.43 -23.47
C SER A 33 1.85 -10.87 -23.53
N PRO A 34 2.35 -11.56 -22.53
CA PRO A 34 1.71 -11.84 -21.25
C PRO A 34 1.66 -10.60 -20.35
N VAL A 35 0.77 -10.56 -19.35
CA VAL A 35 0.72 -9.48 -18.36
C VAL A 35 2.05 -9.36 -17.63
N ASP A 36 2.65 -8.17 -17.61
CA ASP A 36 3.99 -7.97 -17.05
C ASP A 36 4.04 -8.16 -15.55
N LEU A 37 3.01 -7.68 -14.86
CA LEU A 37 2.90 -7.75 -13.40
C LEU A 37 1.46 -8.03 -12.99
N TYR A 38 1.27 -9.06 -12.18
CA TYR A 38 -0.02 -9.44 -11.61
C TYR A 38 0.05 -9.43 -10.08
N VAL A 39 -0.77 -8.61 -9.45
CA VAL A 39 -0.76 -8.41 -7.99
C VAL A 39 -2.09 -8.90 -7.41
N GLY A 40 -2.01 -9.76 -6.40
CA GLY A 40 -3.21 -10.29 -5.74
C GLY A 40 -2.88 -11.13 -4.51
N GLY A 41 -3.88 -11.35 -3.65
CA GLY A 41 -3.71 -12.11 -2.41
C GLY A 41 -3.30 -13.56 -2.64
N ALA A 42 -2.49 -14.10 -1.74
CA ALA A 42 -2.01 -15.49 -1.79
C ALA A 42 -3.15 -16.52 -1.72
N GLU A 43 -4.31 -16.17 -1.18
CA GLU A 43 -5.51 -17.01 -1.13
C GLU A 43 -6.02 -17.41 -2.52
N HIS A 44 -5.68 -16.64 -3.55
CA HIS A 44 -6.06 -16.92 -4.92
C HIS A 44 -5.18 -17.95 -5.63
N ALA A 45 -4.10 -18.41 -5.00
CA ALA A 45 -3.18 -19.40 -5.59
C ALA A 45 -3.89 -20.70 -6.00
N VAL A 46 -4.80 -21.19 -5.14
CA VAL A 46 -5.58 -22.42 -5.38
C VAL A 46 -6.98 -22.16 -5.94
N LEU A 47 -7.33 -20.93 -6.21
CA LEU A 47 -8.63 -20.52 -6.75
C LEU A 47 -8.44 -19.83 -8.10
N HIS A 48 -8.52 -18.51 -8.12
CA HIS A 48 -8.43 -17.68 -9.32
C HIS A 48 -7.18 -17.97 -10.17
N LEU A 49 -6.00 -18.00 -9.58
CA LEU A 49 -4.74 -18.17 -10.32
C LEU A 49 -4.63 -19.55 -10.96
N LEU A 50 -5.11 -20.61 -10.30
CA LEU A 50 -5.16 -21.94 -10.85
C LEU A 50 -6.07 -21.99 -12.09
N TYR A 51 -7.28 -21.45 -11.98
CA TYR A 51 -8.22 -21.42 -13.09
C TYR A 51 -7.77 -20.52 -14.24
N ALA A 52 -7.22 -19.35 -13.92
CA ALA A 52 -6.68 -18.42 -14.89
C ALA A 52 -5.56 -19.05 -15.72
N ARG A 53 -4.61 -19.71 -15.05
CA ARG A 53 -3.50 -20.39 -15.73
C ARG A 53 -3.98 -21.59 -16.56
N PHE A 54 -4.88 -22.40 -16.03
CA PHE A 54 -5.45 -23.54 -16.77
C PHE A 54 -6.18 -23.06 -18.03
N TRP A 55 -7.06 -22.06 -17.88
CA TRP A 55 -7.80 -21.46 -19.00
C TRP A 55 -6.86 -20.90 -20.08
N HIS A 56 -5.83 -20.17 -19.65
CA HIS A 56 -4.83 -19.62 -20.58
C HIS A 56 -4.09 -20.70 -21.36
N LYS A 57 -3.74 -21.83 -20.72
CA LYS A 57 -3.09 -22.96 -21.40
C LYS A 57 -4.02 -23.60 -22.43
N VAL A 58 -5.30 -23.74 -22.14
CA VAL A 58 -6.28 -24.23 -23.12
C VAL A 58 -6.35 -23.27 -24.33
N LEU A 59 -6.41 -21.96 -24.09
CA LEU A 59 -6.39 -20.97 -25.18
C LEU A 59 -5.10 -21.02 -25.99
N PHE A 60 -3.97 -21.26 -25.35
CA PHE A 60 -2.68 -21.44 -26.02
C PHE A 60 -2.69 -22.72 -26.90
N ASP A 61 -3.16 -23.85 -26.40
CA ASP A 61 -3.25 -25.10 -27.15
C ASP A 61 -4.21 -24.99 -28.35
N LEU A 62 -5.22 -24.13 -28.25
CA LEU A 62 -6.13 -23.80 -29.35
C LEU A 62 -5.57 -22.74 -30.32
N GLY A 63 -4.37 -22.19 -30.09
CA GLY A 63 -3.75 -21.17 -30.91
C GLY A 63 -4.40 -19.77 -30.80
N LEU A 64 -5.20 -19.53 -29.77
CA LEU A 64 -5.93 -18.27 -29.56
C LEU A 64 -5.11 -17.21 -28.83
N VAL A 65 -4.05 -17.61 -28.11
CA VAL A 65 -3.07 -16.72 -27.49
C VAL A 65 -1.66 -17.18 -27.84
N SER A 66 -0.69 -16.25 -27.91
CA SER A 66 0.69 -16.54 -28.32
C SER A 66 1.62 -16.95 -27.19
N THR A 67 1.20 -16.78 -25.94
CA THR A 67 2.04 -17.02 -24.76
C THR A 67 1.57 -18.22 -23.94
N LYS A 68 2.53 -19.02 -23.43
CA LYS A 68 2.24 -20.24 -22.62
C LYS A 68 1.76 -19.91 -21.21
N GLU A 69 2.17 -18.76 -20.68
CA GLU A 69 1.83 -18.31 -19.32
C GLU A 69 1.13 -16.96 -19.37
N PRO A 70 0.09 -16.74 -18.53
CA PRO A 70 -0.67 -15.50 -18.57
C PRO A 70 0.08 -14.31 -17.96
N PHE A 71 0.97 -14.56 -16.98
CA PHE A 71 1.63 -13.54 -16.19
C PHE A 71 3.14 -13.77 -16.16
N ARG A 72 3.94 -12.68 -16.35
CA ARG A 72 5.41 -12.73 -16.24
C ARG A 72 5.87 -12.74 -14.79
N LYS A 73 5.24 -11.91 -13.98
CA LYS A 73 5.58 -11.75 -12.55
C LYS A 73 4.31 -11.72 -11.73
N LEU A 74 4.28 -12.52 -10.67
CA LEU A 74 3.21 -12.56 -9.69
C LEU A 74 3.75 -12.02 -8.36
N ILE A 75 3.01 -11.09 -7.75
CA ILE A 75 3.29 -10.57 -6.41
C ILE A 75 2.06 -10.79 -5.54
N ASN A 76 2.25 -11.48 -4.43
CA ASN A 76 1.21 -11.69 -3.43
C ASN A 76 1.45 -10.77 -2.24
N GLN A 77 0.50 -9.88 -1.96
CA GLN A 77 0.53 -9.10 -0.75
C GLN A 77 0.10 -9.94 0.46
N GLY A 78 0.69 -9.61 1.61
CA GLY A 78 0.29 -10.19 2.89
C GLY A 78 -1.07 -9.68 3.36
N MET A 79 -1.63 -10.36 4.36
CA MET A 79 -2.93 -10.03 4.92
C MET A 79 -2.79 -8.94 5.98
N ILE A 80 -3.72 -7.99 6.01
CA ILE A 80 -3.88 -7.04 7.11
C ILE A 80 -4.83 -7.64 8.13
N LEU A 81 -4.36 -7.81 9.37
CA LEU A 81 -5.11 -8.41 10.45
C LEU A 81 -5.76 -7.32 11.31
N GLY A 82 -6.94 -7.62 11.83
CA GLY A 82 -7.58 -6.84 12.88
C GLY A 82 -7.08 -7.27 14.26
N VAL A 83 -7.28 -6.40 15.25
CA VAL A 83 -7.05 -6.73 16.65
C VAL A 83 -8.25 -7.52 17.17
N SER A 84 -7.99 -8.57 17.92
CA SER A 84 -9.01 -9.43 18.51
C SER A 84 -8.67 -9.74 19.96
N TYR A 85 -9.67 -10.18 20.73
CA TYR A 85 -9.56 -10.39 22.17
C TYR A 85 -10.05 -11.79 22.54
N LYS A 86 -9.39 -12.39 23.52
CA LYS A 86 -9.81 -13.66 24.12
C LYS A 86 -9.72 -13.59 25.63
N ASP A 87 -10.63 -14.31 26.28
CA ASP A 87 -10.63 -14.48 27.73
C ASP A 87 -9.58 -15.53 28.17
N ARG A 88 -9.48 -15.75 29.49
CA ARG A 88 -8.51 -16.71 30.07
C ARG A 88 -8.76 -18.16 29.62
N ARG A 89 -9.98 -18.48 29.19
CA ARG A 89 -10.36 -19.81 28.68
C ARG A 89 -10.08 -19.95 27.19
N GLY A 90 -9.64 -18.88 26.52
CA GLY A 90 -9.40 -18.83 25.09
C GLY A 90 -10.65 -18.54 24.26
N ALA A 91 -11.81 -18.22 24.87
CA ALA A 91 -13.00 -17.85 24.14
C ALA A 91 -12.86 -16.43 23.57
N LEU A 92 -13.29 -16.28 22.30
CA LEU A 92 -13.20 -15.02 21.58
C LEU A 92 -14.24 -14.03 22.11
N VAL A 93 -13.80 -12.78 22.34
CA VAL A 93 -14.64 -11.68 22.81
C VAL A 93 -14.76 -10.64 21.69
N PRO A 94 -15.99 -10.36 21.19
CA PRO A 94 -16.19 -9.31 20.18
C PRO A 94 -15.70 -7.95 20.65
N THR A 95 -15.14 -7.16 19.74
CA THR A 95 -14.51 -5.86 20.08
C THR A 95 -15.45 -4.87 20.73
N ASP A 96 -16.74 -4.90 20.40
CA ASP A 96 -17.76 -4.04 21.03
C ASP A 96 -18.07 -4.39 22.50
N GLN A 97 -17.66 -5.57 22.97
CA GLN A 97 -17.75 -6.01 24.37
C GLN A 97 -16.45 -5.74 25.17
N VAL A 98 -15.47 -5.08 24.56
CA VAL A 98 -14.20 -4.76 25.18
C VAL A 98 -14.20 -3.31 25.66
N GLU A 99 -13.72 -3.10 26.89
CA GLU A 99 -13.42 -1.80 27.47
C GLU A 99 -11.91 -1.67 27.68
N PHE A 100 -11.36 -0.48 27.39
CA PHE A 100 -9.94 -0.21 27.57
C PHE A 100 -9.72 0.54 28.86
N THR A 101 -8.99 -0.08 29.77
CA THR A 101 -8.57 0.50 31.05
C THR A 101 -7.06 0.84 31.00
N PRO A 102 -6.54 1.65 31.92
CA PRO A 102 -5.10 1.87 32.03
C PRO A 102 -4.29 0.57 32.25
N ALA A 103 -4.91 -0.49 32.78
CA ALA A 103 -4.30 -1.80 33.00
C ALA A 103 -4.40 -2.73 31.76
N GLY A 104 -5.13 -2.33 30.72
CA GLY A 104 -5.33 -3.09 29.49
C GLY A 104 -6.81 -3.35 29.15
N PRO A 105 -7.08 -4.18 28.10
CA PRO A 105 -8.42 -4.50 27.68
C PRO A 105 -9.12 -5.43 28.69
N VAL A 106 -10.38 -5.11 29.00
CA VAL A 106 -11.24 -5.93 29.89
C VAL A 106 -12.58 -6.16 29.24
N ARG A 107 -13.26 -7.26 29.65
CA ARG A 107 -14.65 -7.53 29.21
C ARG A 107 -15.61 -6.58 29.94
N LYS A 108 -16.47 -5.88 29.21
CA LYS A 108 -17.45 -4.92 29.78
C LYS A 108 -18.39 -5.52 30.81
N SER A 109 -18.77 -6.81 30.64
CA SER A 109 -19.79 -7.44 31.47
C SER A 109 -19.34 -7.79 32.89
N ASP A 110 -18.07 -8.12 33.08
CA ASP A 110 -17.53 -8.68 34.33
C ASP A 110 -16.15 -8.16 34.73
N GLY A 111 -15.53 -7.30 33.90
CA GLY A 111 -14.20 -6.75 34.15
C GLY A 111 -13.06 -7.76 33.97
N GLU A 112 -13.32 -8.96 33.41
CA GLU A 112 -12.26 -9.95 33.18
C GLU A 112 -11.20 -9.41 32.22
N ALA A 113 -9.93 -9.51 32.61
CA ALA A 113 -8.80 -9.12 31.78
C ALA A 113 -8.73 -9.98 30.52
N LEU A 114 -8.57 -9.34 29.36
CA LEU A 114 -8.53 -9.97 28.06
C LEU A 114 -7.12 -9.97 27.50
N VAL A 115 -6.83 -10.97 26.66
CA VAL A 115 -5.58 -11.07 25.91
C VAL A 115 -5.82 -10.60 24.48
N GLU A 116 -5.08 -9.57 24.09
CA GLU A 116 -5.09 -9.04 22.72
C GLU A 116 -4.24 -9.92 21.80
N PHE A 117 -4.72 -10.16 20.57
CA PHE A 117 -3.98 -10.87 19.56
C PHE A 117 -4.43 -10.45 18.13
N PRO A 118 -3.53 -10.52 17.13
CA PRO A 118 -3.90 -10.26 15.74
C PRO A 118 -4.68 -11.44 15.15
N ALA A 119 -5.79 -11.16 14.48
CA ALA A 119 -6.61 -12.17 13.79
C ALA A 119 -7.14 -11.64 12.46
N LYS A 120 -7.50 -12.54 11.56
CA LYS A 120 -8.19 -12.19 10.32
C LYS A 120 -9.46 -11.39 10.65
N MET A 121 -9.66 -10.29 9.95
CA MET A 121 -10.85 -9.47 10.11
C MET A 121 -12.10 -10.27 9.73
N SER A 122 -13.10 -10.26 10.60
CA SER A 122 -14.39 -10.93 10.36
C SER A 122 -15.55 -10.20 11.03
N LYS A 123 -16.73 -10.33 10.45
CA LYS A 123 -17.96 -9.75 11.01
C LYS A 123 -18.31 -10.34 12.37
N SER A 124 -18.02 -11.63 12.58
CA SER A 124 -18.29 -12.32 13.85
C SER A 124 -17.43 -11.83 15.01
N LEU A 125 -16.18 -11.47 14.73
CA LEU A 125 -15.27 -10.91 15.73
C LEU A 125 -15.43 -9.39 15.91
N ARG A 126 -16.16 -8.75 15.02
CA ARG A 126 -16.34 -7.28 14.98
C ARG A 126 -15.01 -6.51 15.06
N ASN A 127 -13.96 -7.10 14.49
CA ASN A 127 -12.62 -6.54 14.43
C ASN A 127 -12.29 -5.94 13.05
N VAL A 128 -13.32 -5.70 12.25
CA VAL A 128 -13.17 -5.12 10.90
C VAL A 128 -12.91 -3.62 11.03
N ILE A 129 -11.87 -3.17 10.35
CA ILE A 129 -11.61 -1.74 10.14
C ILE A 129 -12.35 -1.32 8.87
N ASN A 130 -13.25 -0.36 9.00
CA ASN A 130 -13.97 0.18 7.86
C ASN A 130 -13.11 1.25 7.16
N PRO A 131 -12.73 1.04 5.89
CA PRO A 131 -11.94 2.01 5.12
C PRO A 131 -12.60 3.40 5.07
N ASP A 132 -13.92 3.47 4.94
CA ASP A 132 -14.64 4.74 4.84
C ASP A 132 -14.48 5.61 6.10
N ASP A 133 -14.42 4.99 7.28
CA ASP A 133 -14.21 5.71 8.54
C ASP A 133 -12.78 6.25 8.62
N VAL A 134 -11.79 5.45 8.22
CA VAL A 134 -10.39 5.88 8.16
C VAL A 134 -10.20 7.02 7.15
N ILE A 135 -10.82 6.90 5.97
CA ILE A 135 -10.77 7.95 4.93
C ILE A 135 -11.43 9.24 5.41
N ARG A 136 -12.56 9.15 6.10
CA ARG A 136 -13.26 10.32 6.66
C ARG A 136 -12.41 11.06 7.68
N GLU A 137 -11.67 10.33 8.52
CA GLU A 137 -10.87 10.89 9.61
C GLU A 137 -9.49 11.37 9.18
N TYR A 138 -8.80 10.59 8.34
CA TYR A 138 -7.39 10.82 8.00
C TYR A 138 -7.16 11.15 6.51
N GLY A 139 -8.16 10.97 5.66
CA GLY A 139 -8.04 11.13 4.21
C GLY A 139 -7.55 9.86 3.50
N ALA A 140 -7.91 9.74 2.22
CA ALA A 140 -7.57 8.59 1.38
C ALA A 140 -6.04 8.40 1.20
N ASP A 141 -5.31 9.50 1.06
CA ASP A 141 -3.85 9.46 0.87
C ASP A 141 -3.14 8.87 2.09
N SER A 142 -3.60 9.25 3.31
CA SER A 142 -3.04 8.70 4.56
C SER A 142 -3.31 7.21 4.70
N MET A 143 -4.51 6.76 4.38
CA MET A 143 -4.86 5.34 4.39
C MET A 143 -4.00 4.55 3.41
N ARG A 144 -3.98 4.95 2.15
CA ARG A 144 -3.23 4.27 1.07
C ARG A 144 -1.73 4.22 1.37
N MET A 145 -1.16 5.35 1.80
CA MET A 145 0.25 5.40 2.17
C MET A 145 0.55 4.52 3.39
N TYR A 146 -0.34 4.48 4.38
CA TYR A 146 -0.16 3.64 5.54
C TYR A 146 -0.16 2.15 5.19
N GLU A 147 -1.06 1.68 4.33
CA GLU A 147 -1.10 0.29 3.86
C GLU A 147 0.23 -0.14 3.23
N MET A 148 0.88 0.77 2.48
CA MET A 148 2.20 0.53 1.91
C MET A 148 3.34 0.67 2.94
N PHE A 149 3.16 1.49 3.98
CA PHE A 149 4.19 1.81 4.97
C PHE A 149 4.31 0.78 6.09
N MET A 150 3.23 0.08 6.46
CA MET A 150 3.18 -0.74 7.68
C MET A 150 4.12 -1.95 7.69
N GLY A 151 4.86 -2.22 6.60
CA GLY A 151 5.89 -3.27 6.51
C GLY A 151 6.07 -3.80 5.09
N PRO A 152 6.92 -4.83 4.89
CA PRO A 152 7.10 -5.46 3.58
C PRO A 152 5.77 -5.88 2.98
N LEU A 153 5.59 -5.70 1.66
CA LEU A 153 4.31 -5.93 0.98
C LEU A 153 3.78 -7.35 1.21
N GLU A 154 4.65 -8.35 1.19
CA GLU A 154 4.29 -9.77 1.31
C GLU A 154 4.01 -10.22 2.75
N ALA A 155 4.37 -9.39 3.74
CA ALA A 155 4.21 -9.76 5.15
C ALA A 155 2.78 -9.57 5.64
N THR A 156 2.28 -10.53 6.41
CA THR A 156 1.04 -10.36 7.17
C THR A 156 1.29 -9.42 8.36
N LYS A 157 0.42 -8.43 8.56
CA LYS A 157 0.64 -7.31 9.49
C LYS A 157 -0.64 -6.96 10.26
N PRO A 158 -0.55 -6.63 11.55
CA PRO A 158 -1.69 -6.09 12.29
C PRO A 158 -1.94 -4.62 11.93
N TRP A 159 -3.20 -4.23 11.85
CA TRP A 159 -3.60 -2.83 11.72
C TRP A 159 -3.23 -2.03 12.98
N SER A 160 -2.80 -0.79 12.79
CA SER A 160 -2.55 0.15 13.88
C SER A 160 -3.01 1.56 13.50
N THR A 161 -4.03 2.07 14.16
CA THR A 161 -4.53 3.44 13.96
C THR A 161 -3.47 4.49 14.28
N LYS A 162 -2.62 4.24 15.29
CA LYS A 162 -1.46 5.12 15.59
C LYS A 162 -0.48 5.23 14.42
N GLY A 163 -0.35 4.17 13.63
CA GLY A 163 0.47 4.17 12.41
C GLY A 163 -0.13 5.09 11.34
N VAL A 164 -1.46 5.05 11.15
CA VAL A 164 -2.16 5.96 10.22
C VAL A 164 -1.96 7.42 10.62
N GLU A 165 -2.12 7.75 11.92
CA GLU A 165 -1.85 9.09 12.45
C GLU A 165 -0.42 9.57 12.17
N GLY A 166 0.55 8.66 12.26
CA GLY A 166 1.96 8.94 11.93
C GLY A 166 2.14 9.39 10.48
N VAL A 167 1.53 8.65 9.55
CA VAL A 167 1.54 8.97 8.11
C VAL A 167 0.78 10.27 7.83
N PHE A 168 -0.38 10.46 8.43
CA PHE A 168 -1.15 11.70 8.31
C PHE A 168 -0.37 12.93 8.73
N ARG A 169 0.34 12.86 9.88
CA ARG A 169 1.22 13.95 10.33
C ARG A 169 2.39 14.20 9.37
N PHE A 170 2.94 13.14 8.78
CA PHE A 170 3.98 13.27 7.76
C PHE A 170 3.47 14.02 6.53
N LEU A 171 2.33 13.61 5.97
CA LEU A 171 1.72 14.25 4.81
C LEU A 171 1.37 15.73 5.07
N LYS A 172 0.76 16.03 6.22
CA LYS A 172 0.48 17.42 6.63
C LYS A 172 1.75 18.27 6.72
N ARG A 173 2.83 17.68 7.26
CA ARG A 173 4.10 18.41 7.40
C ARG A 173 4.76 18.63 6.05
N ALA A 174 4.72 17.64 5.14
CA ALA A 174 5.21 17.80 3.78
C ALA A 174 4.43 18.89 3.05
N HIS A 175 3.11 18.83 3.05
CA HIS A 175 2.25 19.83 2.43
C HIS A 175 2.51 21.25 2.96
N ARG A 176 2.60 21.40 4.30
CA ARG A 176 2.92 22.70 4.92
C ARG A 176 4.29 23.21 4.48
N MET A 177 5.29 22.34 4.37
CA MET A 177 6.62 22.75 3.89
C MET A 177 6.55 23.35 2.50
N PHE A 178 5.77 22.77 1.58
CA PHE A 178 5.59 23.32 0.23
C PHE A 178 4.79 24.62 0.21
N GLN A 179 3.78 24.76 1.07
CA GLN A 179 2.96 25.99 1.13
C GLN A 179 3.67 27.17 1.77
N GLU A 180 4.48 26.92 2.80
CA GLU A 180 5.14 27.95 3.59
C GLU A 180 6.55 28.29 3.06
N ALA A 181 7.12 27.45 2.20
CA ALA A 181 8.44 27.67 1.65
C ALA A 181 8.45 28.77 0.59
N GLU A 182 9.46 29.62 0.67
CA GLU A 182 9.80 30.50 -0.44
C GLU A 182 10.65 29.70 -1.45
N ILE A 183 10.07 29.48 -2.63
CA ILE A 183 10.75 28.74 -3.70
C ILE A 183 11.65 29.71 -4.46
N VAL A 184 12.95 29.51 -4.37
CA VAL A 184 13.95 30.35 -5.03
C VAL A 184 14.67 29.59 -6.15
N ASP A 185 15.08 30.32 -7.17
CA ASP A 185 15.82 29.77 -8.32
C ASP A 185 17.34 29.98 -8.12
N VAL A 186 17.86 29.36 -7.08
CA VAL A 186 19.29 29.33 -6.78
C VAL A 186 19.78 27.88 -6.74
N PRO A 187 21.10 27.63 -7.03
CA PRO A 187 21.63 26.29 -6.96
C PRO A 187 21.52 25.70 -5.55
N CYS A 188 21.24 24.39 -5.48
CA CYS A 188 21.30 23.64 -4.22
C CYS A 188 22.71 23.63 -3.64
N THR A 189 22.80 23.62 -2.33
CA THR A 189 24.05 23.32 -1.65
C THR A 189 24.49 21.88 -1.91
N LYS A 190 25.79 21.59 -1.75
CA LYS A 190 26.31 20.21 -1.90
C LYS A 190 25.61 19.20 -0.99
N ASP A 191 25.24 19.60 0.22
CA ASP A 191 24.56 18.70 1.18
C ASP A 191 23.11 18.48 0.80
N GLN A 192 22.40 19.49 0.29
CA GLN A 192 21.07 19.34 -0.28
C GLN A 192 21.08 18.41 -1.50
N GLN A 193 22.02 18.60 -2.43
CA GLN A 193 22.17 17.72 -3.61
C GLN A 193 22.47 16.27 -3.20
N ARG A 194 23.38 16.06 -2.24
CA ARG A 194 23.72 14.73 -1.75
C ARG A 194 22.49 14.03 -1.14
N LEU A 195 21.74 14.72 -0.30
CA LEU A 195 20.53 14.21 0.31
C LEU A 195 19.47 13.88 -0.75
N LEU A 196 19.25 14.78 -1.71
CA LEU A 196 18.30 14.60 -2.80
C LEU A 196 18.63 13.36 -3.64
N HIS A 197 19.86 13.27 -4.15
CA HIS A 197 20.26 12.15 -5.02
C HIS A 197 20.33 10.81 -4.28
N ALA A 198 20.69 10.80 -3.00
CA ALA A 198 20.62 9.60 -2.16
C ALA A 198 19.18 9.14 -2.00
N THR A 199 18.24 10.08 -1.82
CA THR A 199 16.80 9.78 -1.71
C THR A 199 16.23 9.28 -3.03
N ILE A 200 16.50 9.94 -4.15
CA ILE A 200 16.06 9.49 -5.48
C ILE A 200 16.54 8.06 -5.73
N LYS A 201 17.85 7.81 -5.53
CA LYS A 201 18.41 6.46 -5.72
C LYS A 201 17.70 5.41 -4.88
N LYS A 202 17.54 5.68 -3.58
CA LYS A 202 16.93 4.71 -2.64
C LYS A 202 15.46 4.46 -2.98
N VAL A 203 14.68 5.51 -3.21
CA VAL A 203 13.26 5.39 -3.55
C VAL A 203 13.08 4.64 -4.87
N SER A 204 13.85 4.96 -5.92
CA SER A 204 13.77 4.24 -7.20
C SER A 204 14.07 2.75 -7.05
N GLN A 205 15.14 2.39 -6.33
CA GLN A 205 15.49 0.99 -6.08
C GLN A 205 14.40 0.25 -5.28
N ASP A 206 13.84 0.91 -4.28
CA ASP A 206 12.78 0.33 -3.45
C ASP A 206 11.48 0.12 -4.25
N LEU A 207 11.11 1.07 -5.11
CA LEU A 207 9.93 0.92 -5.98
C LEU A 207 10.10 -0.23 -6.96
N ASP A 208 11.27 -0.38 -7.59
CA ASP A 208 11.56 -1.50 -8.50
C ASP A 208 11.46 -2.86 -7.81
N SER A 209 11.81 -2.92 -6.52
CA SER A 209 11.74 -4.15 -5.70
C SER A 209 10.47 -4.30 -4.86
N PHE A 210 9.49 -3.41 -5.00
CA PHE A 210 8.26 -3.36 -4.20
C PHE A 210 8.50 -3.09 -2.70
N GLY A 211 9.63 -2.48 -2.35
CA GLY A 211 9.98 -2.04 -1.00
C GLY A 211 9.30 -0.72 -0.62
N PHE A 212 7.98 -0.63 -0.77
CA PHE A 212 7.22 0.61 -0.53
C PHE A 212 7.42 1.17 0.88
N ASN A 213 7.50 0.32 1.88
CA ASN A 213 7.69 0.73 3.27
C ASN A 213 9.04 1.42 3.49
N THR A 214 10.10 0.95 2.84
CA THR A 214 11.43 1.56 2.92
C THR A 214 11.52 2.81 2.05
N ALA A 215 10.85 2.85 0.90
CA ALA A 215 10.73 4.06 0.09
C ALA A 215 10.04 5.20 0.87
N ILE A 216 8.91 4.92 1.52
CA ILE A 216 8.19 5.90 2.35
C ILE A 216 9.05 6.34 3.55
N SER A 217 9.75 5.41 4.20
CA SER A 217 10.70 5.73 5.28
C SER A 217 11.79 6.69 4.80
N GLN A 218 12.32 6.48 3.60
CA GLN A 218 13.33 7.36 3.01
C GLN A 218 12.78 8.77 2.73
N LEU A 219 11.53 8.88 2.27
CA LEU A 219 10.87 10.18 2.09
C LEU A 219 10.67 10.91 3.43
N MET A 220 10.34 10.18 4.49
CA MET A 220 10.25 10.75 5.85
C MET A 220 11.61 11.25 6.35
N ILE A 221 12.69 10.48 6.10
CA ILE A 221 14.07 10.87 6.41
C ILE A 221 14.44 12.12 5.62
N PHE A 222 14.16 12.14 4.31
CA PHE A 222 14.41 13.30 3.47
C PHE A 222 13.76 14.56 4.03
N LEU A 223 12.49 14.52 4.34
CA LEU A 223 11.77 15.68 4.89
C LEU A 223 12.38 16.17 6.22
N ASN A 224 12.79 15.24 7.08
CA ASN A 224 13.41 15.55 8.35
C ASN A 224 14.79 16.23 8.19
N GLU A 225 15.64 15.66 7.36
CA GLU A 225 17.01 16.17 7.16
C GLU A 225 17.00 17.45 6.33
N PHE A 226 16.17 17.52 5.27
CA PHE A 226 16.01 18.72 4.47
C PHE A 226 15.56 19.91 5.31
N SER A 227 14.60 19.71 6.21
CA SER A 227 14.14 20.76 7.14
C SER A 227 15.24 21.28 8.10
N LYS A 228 16.32 20.53 8.30
CA LYS A 228 17.47 20.97 9.10
C LYS A 228 18.49 21.75 8.26
N LEU A 229 18.70 21.33 6.99
CA LEU A 229 19.62 21.97 6.06
C LEU A 229 19.11 23.34 5.58
N ASP A 230 17.81 23.55 5.67
CA ASP A 230 17.11 24.77 5.25
C ASP A 230 17.19 25.93 6.27
N LYS A 231 18.07 25.83 7.26
CA LYS A 231 18.34 26.91 8.21
C LYS A 231 19.33 27.90 7.61
N LEU A 232 18.80 29.00 7.08
CA LEU A 232 19.62 30.17 6.75
C LEU A 232 20.31 30.75 8.00
N PRO A 233 21.48 31.44 7.83
CA PRO A 233 22.11 32.16 8.93
C PRO A 233 21.11 33.06 9.65
N ARG A 234 21.27 33.21 10.98
CA ARG A 234 20.35 33.90 11.90
C ARG A 234 20.01 35.37 11.56
N GLU A 235 20.64 35.96 10.57
CA GLU A 235 20.44 37.37 10.18
C GLU A 235 19.27 37.60 9.22
N ALA A 236 18.72 36.57 8.60
CA ALA A 236 17.49 36.66 7.85
C ALA A 236 16.36 35.99 8.66
N ALA A 237 15.48 36.77 9.23
CA ALA A 237 14.21 36.28 9.80
C ALA A 237 13.34 35.78 8.63
N VAL A 238 13.59 34.57 8.12
CA VAL A 238 13.14 34.20 6.80
C VAL A 238 12.58 32.80 6.74
N LYS A 239 11.49 32.74 6.04
CA LYS A 239 10.81 31.62 5.44
C LYS A 239 11.80 30.55 4.96
N LYS A 240 11.45 29.29 5.12
CA LYS A 240 12.19 28.16 4.59
C LYS A 240 12.39 28.32 3.09
N ILE A 241 13.63 28.20 2.63
CA ILE A 241 13.98 28.32 1.22
C ILE A 241 14.09 26.92 0.62
N CYS A 242 13.24 26.62 -0.35
CA CYS A 242 13.34 25.41 -1.15
C CYS A 242 13.79 25.79 -2.57
N THR A 243 14.78 25.08 -3.10
CA THR A 243 15.15 25.28 -4.50
C THR A 243 14.21 24.52 -5.43
N LYS A 244 13.96 25.04 -6.63
CA LYS A 244 13.16 24.32 -7.65
C LYS A 244 13.74 22.95 -7.95
N GLU A 245 15.04 22.79 -7.87
CA GLU A 245 15.76 21.56 -8.13
C GLU A 245 15.45 20.45 -7.11
N THR A 246 15.28 20.81 -5.83
CA THR A 246 14.92 19.89 -4.76
C THR A 246 13.45 19.53 -4.72
N LEU A 247 12.57 20.37 -5.27
CA LEU A 247 11.11 20.15 -5.24
C LEU A 247 10.57 19.39 -6.45
N ARG A 248 11.24 19.46 -7.62
CA ARG A 248 10.79 18.76 -8.83
C ARG A 248 10.54 17.27 -8.69
N PRO A 249 11.30 16.49 -7.87
CA PRO A 249 11.07 15.06 -7.69
C PRO A 249 9.88 14.71 -6.79
N PHE A 250 9.26 15.67 -6.12
CA PHE A 250 8.08 15.50 -5.25
C PHE A 250 6.83 16.05 -5.94
#